data_7b72693819652e6bf9dfac19aa484065
#
_entry.id   7b72693819652e6bf9dfac19aa484065
#
_cell.length_a   1.000
_cell.length_b   1.000
_cell.length_c   1.000
_cell.angle_alpha   90.00
_cell.angle_beta   90.00
_cell.angle_gamma   90.00
#
_symmetry.space_group_name_H-M   'P 1'
#
loop_
_entity.id
_entity.type
_entity.pdbx_description
1 polymer ?
#
loop_
_entity_poly.entity_id
_entity_poly.type
_entity_poly.pdbx_seq_one_letter_code
_entity_poly.pdbx_strand_id
1 'polypeptide(L)' 'MASEHILTAERGGVLTITLNRPEKLNAITPPMHMRLEECFDRFASDPALHVCIITG' A
#
# COMPACT_ATOMS: atom_id res chain seq x y z
N MET A 1 -18.16 6.17 7.68
CA MET A 1 -17.38 5.18 6.98
C MET A 1 -15.94 5.63 6.80
N ALA A 2 -15.04 4.78 7.13
CA ALA A 2 -13.64 5.14 7.03
C ALA A 2 -13.21 5.17 5.56
N SER A 3 -12.44 6.18 5.19
CA SER A 3 -11.85 6.22 3.86
C SER A 3 -10.66 5.29 3.82
N GLU A 4 -10.30 4.88 2.60
CA GLU A 4 -9.13 4.05 2.39
C GLU A 4 -7.88 4.91 2.52
N HIS A 5 -7.09 4.65 3.54
CA HIS A 5 -5.85 5.39 3.74
C HIS A 5 -4.67 4.74 3.01
N ILE A 6 -4.83 3.49 2.59
CA ILE A 6 -3.85 2.78 1.77
C ILE A 6 -4.54 2.32 0.51
N LEU A 7 -4.07 2.80 -0.62
CA LEU A 7 -4.60 2.40 -1.92
C LEU A 7 -3.57 1.52 -2.61
N THR A 8 -4.04 0.52 -3.34
CA THR A 8 -3.14 -0.38 -4.05
C THR A 8 -3.58 -0.53 -5.49
N ALA A 9 -2.61 -0.73 -6.37
CA ALA A 9 -2.86 -1.03 -7.77
C ALA A 9 -1.78 -1.98 -8.25
N GLU A 10 -2.16 -2.91 -9.16
CA GLU A 10 -1.23 -3.87 -9.74
C GLU A 10 -1.30 -3.76 -11.24
N ARG A 11 -0.13 -3.67 -11.86
CA ARG A 11 -0.07 -3.59 -13.31
C ARG A 11 1.32 -4.02 -13.80
N GLY A 12 1.35 -5.01 -14.70
CA GLY A 12 2.60 -5.42 -15.32
C GLY A 12 3.65 -5.90 -14.34
N GLY A 13 3.25 -6.56 -13.26
CA GLY A 13 4.17 -7.04 -12.23
C GLY A 13 4.58 -5.98 -11.23
N VAL A 14 3.96 -4.78 -11.27
CA VAL A 14 4.26 -3.69 -10.36
C VAL A 14 3.11 -3.52 -9.38
N LEU A 15 3.41 -3.56 -8.09
CA LEU A 15 2.46 -3.24 -7.04
C LEU A 15 2.73 -1.82 -6.58
N THR A 16 1.76 -0.93 -6.75
CA THR A 16 1.86 0.45 -6.29
C THR A 16 1.01 0.62 -5.04
N ILE A 17 1.63 1.10 -3.98
CA ILE A 17 0.97 1.38 -2.71
C ILE A 17 0.95 2.89 -2.53
N THR A 18 -0.22 3.47 -2.40
CA THR A 18 -0.38 4.90 -2.24
C THR A 18 -0.84 5.20 -0.82
N LEU A 19 -0.09 6.05 -0.12
CA LEU A 19 -0.49 6.56 1.18
C LEU A 19 -1.48 7.68 0.95
N ASN A 20 -2.70 7.53 1.45
CA ASN A 20 -3.81 8.42 1.13
C ASN A 20 -4.33 9.13 2.39
N ARG A 21 -3.45 9.90 3.03
CA ARG A 21 -3.82 10.77 4.16
C ARG A 21 -3.19 12.15 3.99
N PRO A 22 -3.54 12.85 2.89
CA PRO A 22 -2.90 14.15 2.62
C PRO A 22 -3.17 15.18 3.70
N GLU A 23 -4.33 15.12 4.36
CA GLU A 23 -4.68 16.07 5.42
C GLU A 23 -3.80 15.90 6.66
N LYS A 24 -3.08 14.80 6.77
CA LYS A 24 -2.18 14.53 7.89
C LYS A 24 -0.76 14.27 7.40
N LEU A 25 -0.42 14.80 6.23
CA LEU A 25 0.90 14.62 5.60
C LEU A 25 1.25 13.13 5.48
N ASN A 26 0.23 12.29 5.25
CA ASN A 26 0.37 10.84 5.11
C ASN A 26 0.99 10.17 6.32
N ALA A 27 0.76 10.72 7.52
CA ALA A 27 1.21 10.07 8.75
C ALA A 27 0.59 8.68 8.88
N ILE A 28 1.41 7.70 9.25
CA ILE A 28 0.98 6.31 9.32
C ILE A 28 0.34 6.04 10.67
N THR A 29 -0.88 5.50 10.64
CA THR A 29 -1.59 5.07 11.83
C THR A 29 -1.42 3.56 12.01
N PRO A 30 -1.73 3.00 13.19
CA PRO A 30 -1.68 1.55 13.37
C PRO A 30 -2.48 0.76 12.34
N PRO A 31 -3.73 1.13 11.99
CA PRO A 31 -4.44 0.42 10.92
C PRO A 31 -3.72 0.50 9.57
N MET A 32 -3.13 1.64 9.25
CA MET A 32 -2.36 1.78 8.01
C MET A 32 -1.14 0.87 8.03
N HIS A 33 -0.46 0.78 9.16
CA HIS A 33 0.70 -0.09 9.31
C HIS A 33 0.32 -1.55 9.05
N MET A 34 -0.78 -1.98 9.64
CA MET A 34 -1.27 -3.35 9.42
C MET A 34 -1.58 -3.60 7.96
N ARG A 35 -2.21 -2.63 7.30
CA ARG A 35 -2.53 -2.76 5.89
C ARG A 35 -1.28 -2.82 5.03
N LEU A 36 -0.26 -2.03 5.38
CA LEU A 36 1.02 -2.08 4.67
C LEU A 36 1.69 -3.44 4.83
N GLU A 37 1.63 -4.03 6.02
CA GLU A 37 2.18 -5.36 6.24
C GLU A 37 1.48 -6.38 5.35
N GLU A 38 0.17 -6.29 5.23
CA GLU A 38 -0.57 -7.17 4.33
C GLU A 38 -0.12 -7.01 2.88
N CYS A 39 0.11 -5.76 2.46
CA CYS A 39 0.57 -5.50 1.11
C CYS A 39 1.96 -6.08 0.86
N PHE A 40 2.85 -5.96 1.84
CA PHE A 40 4.20 -6.51 1.71
C PHE A 40 4.18 -8.04 1.69
N ASP A 41 3.33 -8.65 2.53
CA ASP A 41 3.17 -10.09 2.52
C ASP A 41 2.64 -10.58 1.17
N ARG A 42 1.68 -9.86 0.62
CA ARG A 42 1.16 -10.18 -0.69
C ARG A 42 2.24 -10.07 -1.76
N PHE A 43 3.01 -8.99 -1.71
CA PHE A 43 4.09 -8.80 -2.68
C PHE A 43 5.12 -9.93 -2.59
N ALA A 44 5.47 -10.31 -1.37
CA ALA A 44 6.48 -11.35 -1.16
C ALA A 44 6.00 -12.72 -1.62
N SER A 45 4.69 -12.98 -1.55
CA SER A 45 4.14 -14.31 -1.84
C SER A 45 3.63 -14.45 -3.27
N ASP A 46 3.54 -13.37 -4.04
CA ASP A 46 3.00 -13.41 -5.40
C ASP A 46 4.15 -13.35 -6.41
N PRO A 47 4.45 -14.48 -7.10
CA PRO A 47 5.57 -14.50 -8.05
C PRO A 47 5.35 -13.62 -9.27
N ALA A 48 4.12 -13.18 -9.52
CA ALA A 48 3.85 -12.27 -10.64
C ALA A 48 4.23 -10.83 -10.32
N LEU A 49 4.47 -10.50 -9.05
CA LEU A 49 4.84 -9.14 -8.64
C LEU A 49 6.36 -9.06 -8.49
N HIS A 50 6.97 -8.12 -9.20
CA HIS A 50 8.43 -7.97 -9.24
C HIS A 50 8.91 -6.68 -8.61
N VAL A 51 8.06 -5.64 -8.60
CA VAL A 51 8.43 -4.32 -8.11
C VAL A 51 7.32 -3.80 -7.21
N CYS A 52 7.71 -3.17 -6.11
CA CYS A 52 6.77 -2.55 -5.19
C CYS A 52 7.14 -1.06 -5.09
N ILE A 53 6.17 -0.19 -5.37
CA ILE A 53 6.35 1.25 -5.31
C ILE A 53 5.46 1.79 -4.19
N ILE A 54 6.05 2.62 -3.33
CA ILE A 54 5.29 3.30 -2.29
C ILE A 54 5.35 4.80 -2.60
N THR A 55 4.19 5.42 -2.64
CA THR A 55 4.09 6.83 -2.96
C THR A 55 3.04 7.48 -2.04
N GLY A 56 3.09 8.80 -1.96
CA GLY A 56 2.18 9.54 -1.11
C GLY A 56 1.43 10.65 -1.80
#